data_599a722080c7c37983463570ca83581e
#
_entry.id   599a722080c7c37983463570ca83581e
#
_cell.length_a   1.000
_cell.length_b   1.000
_cell.length_c   1.000
_cell.angle_alpha   90.00
_cell.angle_beta   90.00
_cell.angle_gamma   90.00
#
_symmetry.space_group_name_H-M   'P 1'
#
loop_
_entity.id
_entity.type
_entity.pdbx_description
1 polymer ?
#
loop_
_entity_poly.entity_id
_entity_poly.type
_entity_poly.pdbx_seq_one_letter_code
_entity_poly.pdbx_strand_id
1 'polypeptide(L)'
;MNDNRNRRGTVQNIRMQQENIDRGKLRIQITSQVTAFPIQNAEVSISYTGVPENTLEKLQTDSSGQTEEIELAAPPIEYSLNQESDRQYTLNIEAEGFEPISISGTEILADVTAIQNVEMRPRADMQEPGEVFVIPAHTLYGEYPAKIAEDEIKPVTESGEIVLSRVVIPEFVVVHDGSPRDSTARNYYVRYRDYIKNVASSEIYATWPDSTIRANVLAIMSFTLNRVYTEWYRNKGYDFTITSSTAFDHKWIPERNIYDTISAVVDEIFANYLSRPNVRQPILTQYCDGNRVSCPNWMTQWGSKYLGDQGYSAIEILRNFYG
;
A
#
# COMPACT_ATOMS: atom_id res chain seq x y z
N MET A 1 -54.02 -12.12 16.76
CA MET A 1 -53.06 -13.19 16.40
C MET A 1 -52.26 -12.78 15.17
N ASN A 2 -51.38 -11.79 15.27
CA ASN A 2 -50.59 -11.38 14.10
C ASN A 2 -49.29 -10.63 14.51
N ASP A 3 -48.57 -11.14 15.51
CA ASP A 3 -47.33 -10.41 15.93
C ASP A 3 -46.08 -11.32 16.07
N ASN A 4 -46.16 -12.58 15.67
CA ASN A 4 -45.06 -13.53 15.85
C ASN A 4 -44.29 -13.90 14.55
N ARG A 5 -44.76 -13.43 13.39
CA ARG A 5 -44.06 -13.73 12.12
C ARG A 5 -42.94 -12.73 11.77
N ASN A 6 -43.10 -11.48 12.20
CA ASN A 6 -42.06 -10.44 11.90
C ASN A 6 -40.82 -10.55 12.79
N ARG A 7 -40.93 -11.05 14.02
CA ARG A 7 -39.77 -11.24 14.91
C ARG A 7 -38.84 -12.37 14.47
N ARG A 8 -39.38 -13.44 13.85
CA ARG A 8 -38.54 -14.54 13.35
C ARG A 8 -37.75 -14.16 12.09
N GLY A 9 -38.31 -13.35 11.21
CA GLY A 9 -37.63 -12.86 10.02
C GLY A 9 -36.45 -11.93 10.35
N THR A 10 -36.61 -11.04 11.33
CA THR A 10 -35.56 -10.10 11.75
C THR A 10 -34.39 -10.80 12.46
N VAL A 11 -34.71 -11.81 13.31
CA VAL A 11 -33.66 -12.59 14.00
C VAL A 11 -32.92 -13.52 13.05
N GLN A 12 -33.58 -14.07 12.03
CA GLN A 12 -32.90 -14.85 10.99
C GLN A 12 -32.03 -13.99 10.08
N ASN A 13 -32.46 -12.78 9.70
CA ASN A 13 -31.63 -11.86 8.92
C ASN A 13 -30.42 -11.35 9.72
N ILE A 14 -30.56 -11.10 11.02
CA ILE A 14 -29.45 -10.73 11.90
C ILE A 14 -28.47 -11.90 12.06
N ARG A 15 -28.94 -13.14 12.19
CA ARG A 15 -28.08 -14.32 12.23
C ARG A 15 -27.39 -14.59 10.88
N MET A 16 -28.10 -14.45 9.75
CA MET A 16 -27.50 -14.60 8.43
C MET A 16 -26.44 -13.52 8.14
N GLN A 17 -26.59 -12.28 8.64
CA GLN A 17 -25.55 -11.26 8.55
C GLN A 17 -24.35 -11.54 9.47
N GLN A 18 -24.51 -12.29 10.55
CA GLN A 18 -23.40 -12.72 11.40
C GLN A 18 -22.63 -13.95 10.87
N GLU A 19 -23.25 -14.75 10.00
CA GLU A 19 -22.62 -15.96 9.43
C GLU A 19 -21.73 -15.70 8.20
N ASN A 20 -21.72 -14.47 7.64
CA ASN A 20 -20.94 -14.09 6.45
C ASN A 20 -19.87 -13.04 6.75
N ILE A 21 -19.30 -13.03 7.93
CA ILE A 21 -18.18 -12.18 8.27
C ILE A 21 -16.91 -13.00 8.08
N ASP A 22 -16.22 -12.73 6.98
CA ASP A 22 -14.89 -13.28 6.75
C ASP A 22 -13.90 -12.69 7.76
N ARG A 23 -12.80 -13.38 7.97
CA ARG A 23 -11.74 -12.96 8.88
C ARG A 23 -10.43 -12.85 8.15
N GLY A 24 -9.65 -11.87 8.55
CA GLY A 24 -8.26 -11.73 8.19
C GLY A 24 -7.42 -11.60 9.45
N LYS A 25 -6.12 -11.57 9.27
CA LYS A 25 -5.19 -11.54 10.39
C LYS A 25 -4.45 -10.21 10.45
N LEU A 26 -4.04 -9.82 11.64
CA LEU A 26 -3.20 -8.65 11.88
C LEU A 26 -2.00 -9.04 12.74
N ARG A 27 -0.83 -8.59 12.33
CA ARG A 27 0.42 -8.61 13.10
C ARG A 27 1.05 -7.23 13.08
N ILE A 28 1.55 -6.78 14.21
CA ILE A 28 2.14 -5.45 14.35
C ILE A 28 3.61 -5.61 14.73
N GLN A 29 4.47 -4.86 14.05
CA GLN A 29 5.91 -4.79 14.30
C GLN A 29 6.26 -3.37 14.71
N ILE A 30 6.84 -3.19 15.89
CA ILE A 30 7.18 -1.87 16.44
C ILE A 30 8.68 -1.75 16.65
N THR A 31 9.27 -0.70 16.08
CA THR A 31 10.69 -0.39 16.16
C THR A 31 10.93 1.06 16.54
N SER A 32 12.11 1.38 17.00
CA SER A 32 12.54 2.76 17.23
C SER A 32 12.97 3.41 15.90
N GLN A 33 12.42 4.57 15.60
CA GLN A 33 12.78 5.35 14.40
C GLN A 33 14.27 5.71 14.34
N VAL A 34 14.91 5.90 15.48
CA VAL A 34 16.33 6.34 15.55
C VAL A 34 17.30 5.17 15.47
N THR A 35 16.99 4.08 16.17
CA THR A 35 17.92 2.95 16.30
C THR A 35 17.55 1.74 15.46
N ALA A 36 16.34 1.70 14.95
CA ALA A 36 15.72 0.54 14.30
C ALA A 36 15.64 -0.72 15.20
N PHE A 37 15.92 -0.60 16.52
CA PHE A 37 15.75 -1.71 17.45
C PHE A 37 14.27 -1.96 17.75
N PRO A 38 13.90 -3.24 17.97
CA PRO A 38 12.54 -3.59 18.37
C PRO A 38 12.20 -2.97 19.73
N ILE A 39 10.95 -2.54 19.87
CA ILE A 39 10.42 -2.02 21.13
C ILE A 39 9.58 -3.12 21.78
N GLN A 40 10.07 -3.61 22.91
CA GLN A 40 9.38 -4.59 23.73
C GLN A 40 8.38 -3.91 24.68
N ASN A 41 7.29 -4.61 25.02
CA ASN A 41 6.24 -4.16 25.93
C ASN A 41 5.51 -2.88 25.46
N ALA A 42 5.53 -2.57 24.15
CA ALA A 42 4.64 -1.56 23.61
C ALA A 42 3.20 -2.07 23.69
N GLU A 43 2.30 -1.23 24.17
CA GLU A 43 0.87 -1.51 24.26
C GLU A 43 0.15 -1.05 23.00
N VAL A 44 -0.68 -1.92 22.43
CA VAL A 44 -1.49 -1.62 21.24
C VAL A 44 -2.95 -1.83 21.59
N SER A 45 -3.76 -0.77 21.47
CA SER A 45 -5.21 -0.84 21.59
C SER A 45 -5.84 -0.75 20.21
N ILE A 46 -6.74 -1.69 19.89
CA ILE A 46 -7.39 -1.80 18.59
C ILE A 46 -8.88 -1.53 18.75
N SER A 47 -9.42 -0.64 17.91
CA SER A 47 -10.84 -0.31 17.83
C SER A 47 -11.30 -0.22 16.38
N TYR A 48 -12.61 -0.19 16.13
CA TYR A 48 -13.11 0.18 14.80
C TYR A 48 -12.84 1.67 14.54
N THR A 49 -12.45 1.99 13.32
CA THR A 49 -12.31 3.38 12.89
C THR A 49 -13.64 4.12 13.05
N GLY A 50 -13.60 5.29 13.68
CA GLY A 50 -14.77 6.09 14.02
C GLY A 50 -15.43 5.76 15.36
N VAL A 51 -15.00 4.71 16.08
CA VAL A 51 -15.53 4.33 17.40
C VAL A 51 -14.35 4.03 18.36
N PRO A 52 -13.45 5.00 18.60
CA PRO A 52 -12.21 4.77 19.35
C PRO A 52 -12.41 4.39 20.82
N GLU A 53 -13.59 4.72 21.39
CA GLU A 53 -13.96 4.36 22.76
C GLU A 53 -14.22 2.87 22.97
N ASN A 54 -14.50 2.11 21.90
CA ASN A 54 -14.76 0.69 21.95
C ASN A 54 -13.49 -0.11 21.59
N THR A 55 -12.61 -0.29 22.56
CA THR A 55 -11.45 -1.18 22.38
C THR A 55 -11.92 -2.62 22.18
N LEU A 56 -11.56 -3.21 21.06
CA LEU A 56 -11.84 -4.61 20.71
C LEU A 56 -10.79 -5.55 21.27
N GLU A 57 -9.51 -5.17 21.08
CA GLU A 57 -8.35 -5.97 21.48
C GLU A 57 -7.26 -5.08 22.11
N LYS A 58 -6.48 -5.67 23.02
CA LYS A 58 -5.27 -5.08 23.58
C LYS A 58 -4.14 -6.07 23.45
N LEU A 59 -3.06 -5.65 22.82
CA LEU A 59 -1.89 -6.46 22.55
C LEU A 59 -0.67 -5.82 23.18
N GLN A 60 0.39 -6.63 23.33
CA GLN A 60 1.69 -6.16 23.77
C GLN A 60 2.78 -6.77 22.90
N THR A 61 3.83 -6.02 22.62
CA THR A 61 4.96 -6.53 21.85
C THR A 61 5.91 -7.36 22.70
N ASP A 62 6.44 -8.40 22.08
CA ASP A 62 7.49 -9.26 22.64
C ASP A 62 8.91 -8.65 22.51
N SER A 63 9.94 -9.40 22.85
CA SER A 63 11.34 -8.97 22.72
C SER A 63 11.81 -8.70 21.30
N SER A 64 11.10 -9.18 20.30
CA SER A 64 11.35 -8.89 18.88
C SER A 64 10.57 -7.68 18.38
N GLY A 65 9.79 -7.01 19.25
CA GLY A 65 8.92 -5.89 18.91
C GLY A 65 7.66 -6.30 18.16
N GLN A 66 7.30 -7.59 18.18
CA GLN A 66 6.11 -8.10 17.48
C GLN A 66 4.98 -8.39 18.47
N THR A 67 3.75 -8.15 18.02
CA THR A 67 2.56 -8.67 18.70
C THR A 67 2.31 -10.12 18.30
N GLU A 68 1.52 -10.84 19.10
CA GLU A 68 0.85 -12.04 18.58
C GLU A 68 0.01 -11.68 17.35
N GLU A 69 -0.20 -12.67 16.48
CA GLU A 69 -1.09 -12.55 15.34
C GLU A 69 -2.53 -12.78 15.82
N ILE A 70 -3.42 -11.85 15.51
CA ILE A 70 -4.82 -11.91 15.90
C ILE A 70 -5.74 -11.98 14.68
N GLU A 71 -6.92 -12.57 14.85
CA GLU A 71 -7.96 -12.59 13.85
C GLU A 71 -8.96 -11.44 14.07
N LEU A 72 -9.16 -10.63 13.03
CA LEU A 72 -10.14 -9.55 13.01
C LEU A 72 -11.19 -9.79 11.93
N ALA A 73 -12.35 -9.18 12.10
CA ALA A 73 -13.39 -9.22 11.09
C ALA A 73 -12.92 -8.51 9.81
N ALA A 74 -13.11 -9.14 8.66
CA ALA A 74 -12.87 -8.58 7.35
C ALA A 74 -14.19 -8.54 6.55
N PRO A 75 -14.29 -7.68 5.52
CA PRO A 75 -15.40 -7.78 4.59
C PRO A 75 -15.32 -9.12 3.85
N PRO A 76 -16.47 -9.69 3.44
CA PRO A 76 -16.47 -10.88 2.61
C PRO A 76 -15.62 -10.68 1.36
N ILE A 77 -14.86 -11.72 0.97
CA ILE A 77 -13.95 -11.65 -0.17
C ILE A 77 -14.64 -11.21 -1.46
N GLU A 78 -15.90 -11.60 -1.63
CA GLU A 78 -16.73 -11.20 -2.77
C GLU A 78 -17.06 -9.71 -2.77
N TYR A 79 -17.20 -9.09 -1.60
CA TYR A 79 -17.43 -7.66 -1.45
C TYR A 79 -16.14 -6.84 -1.55
N SER A 80 -15.01 -7.40 -1.13
CA SER A 80 -13.71 -6.74 -1.28
C SER A 80 -13.30 -6.49 -2.73
N LEU A 81 -13.95 -7.16 -3.69
CA LEU A 81 -13.74 -6.97 -5.13
C LEU A 81 -14.54 -5.79 -5.70
N ASN A 82 -15.60 -5.33 -5.04
CA ASN A 82 -16.56 -4.37 -5.61
C ASN A 82 -16.89 -3.16 -4.73
N GLN A 83 -16.49 -3.16 -3.45
CA GLN A 83 -16.80 -2.09 -2.50
C GLN A 83 -15.62 -1.82 -1.58
N GLU A 84 -15.47 -0.55 -1.20
CA GLU A 84 -14.57 -0.16 -0.13
C GLU A 84 -14.97 -0.88 1.17
N SER A 85 -13.98 -1.36 1.90
CA SER A 85 -14.21 -1.98 3.20
C SER A 85 -14.73 -0.96 4.20
N ASP A 86 -15.95 -1.12 4.67
CA ASP A 86 -16.48 -0.35 5.81
C ASP A 86 -15.80 -0.74 7.14
N ARG A 87 -14.90 -1.74 7.12
CA ARG A 87 -14.26 -2.28 8.32
C ARG A 87 -12.78 -1.96 8.32
N GLN A 88 -12.51 -0.75 8.77
CA GLN A 88 -11.17 -0.27 9.05
C GLN A 88 -10.97 -0.18 10.56
N TYR A 89 -9.74 -0.35 10.98
CA TYR A 89 -9.35 -0.35 12.37
C TYR A 89 -8.46 0.84 12.71
N THR A 90 -8.60 1.32 13.94
CA THR A 90 -7.71 2.32 14.52
C THR A 90 -6.81 1.62 15.54
N LEU A 91 -5.51 1.83 15.42
CA LEU A 91 -4.47 1.32 16.30
C LEU A 91 -3.94 2.49 17.12
N ASN A 92 -4.04 2.42 18.44
CA ASN A 92 -3.38 3.36 19.34
C ASN A 92 -2.23 2.63 20.03
N ILE A 93 -1.03 3.18 19.91
CA ILE A 93 0.23 2.54 20.28
C ILE A 93 0.95 3.42 21.28
N GLU A 94 1.30 2.85 22.42
CA GLU A 94 2.02 3.50 23.50
C GLU A 94 3.20 2.65 23.95
N ALA A 95 4.34 3.28 24.21
CA ALA A 95 5.51 2.63 24.77
C ALA A 95 6.26 3.59 25.71
N GLU A 96 6.86 3.05 26.77
CA GLU A 96 7.64 3.84 27.72
C GLU A 96 8.84 4.50 27.04
N GLY A 97 8.97 5.80 27.17
CA GLY A 97 10.07 6.57 26.56
C GLY A 97 9.85 6.95 25.09
N PHE A 98 8.69 6.67 24.52
CA PHE A 98 8.35 7.00 23.14
C PHE A 98 7.10 7.90 23.05
N GLU A 99 7.00 8.62 21.94
CA GLU A 99 5.81 9.39 21.61
C GLU A 99 4.69 8.43 21.19
N PRO A 100 3.44 8.63 21.64
CA PRO A 100 2.33 7.78 21.25
C PRO A 100 1.99 7.98 19.76
N ILE A 101 1.52 6.90 19.11
CA ILE A 101 1.11 6.93 17.71
C ILE A 101 -0.32 6.42 17.60
N SER A 102 -1.12 7.09 16.80
CA SER A 102 -2.46 6.65 16.39
C SER A 102 -2.51 6.47 14.87
N ILE A 103 -2.89 5.28 14.41
CA ILE A 103 -3.06 4.94 12.98
C ILE A 103 -4.51 4.57 12.76
N SER A 104 -5.21 5.38 11.97
CA SER A 104 -6.62 5.19 11.63
C SER A 104 -6.76 4.75 10.17
N GLY A 105 -7.59 3.77 9.91
CA GLY A 105 -7.82 3.26 8.56
C GLY A 105 -7.02 2.00 8.21
N THR A 106 -6.44 1.30 9.19
CA THR A 106 -5.82 -0.01 8.96
C THR A 106 -6.84 -0.98 8.40
N GLU A 107 -6.60 -1.51 7.22
CA GLU A 107 -7.51 -2.37 6.48
C GLU A 107 -7.16 -3.85 6.66
N ILE A 108 -8.15 -4.66 6.98
CA ILE A 108 -8.02 -6.11 7.10
C ILE A 108 -8.77 -6.76 5.93
N LEU A 109 -8.09 -7.64 5.22
CA LEU A 109 -8.65 -8.40 4.11
C LEU A 109 -8.83 -9.86 4.49
N ALA A 110 -9.86 -10.51 3.92
CA ALA A 110 -10.16 -11.92 4.19
C ALA A 110 -9.00 -12.84 3.78
N ASP A 111 -8.72 -13.83 4.62
CA ASP A 111 -7.74 -14.91 4.37
C ASP A 111 -6.28 -14.47 4.14
N VAL A 112 -5.94 -13.21 4.45
CA VAL A 112 -4.56 -12.70 4.38
C VAL A 112 -4.13 -12.07 5.71
N THR A 113 -2.82 -11.99 5.93
CA THR A 113 -2.26 -11.31 7.10
C THR A 113 -1.86 -9.88 6.73
N ALA A 114 -2.53 -8.92 7.35
CA ALA A 114 -2.10 -7.53 7.37
C ALA A 114 -0.90 -7.38 8.32
N ILE A 115 0.14 -6.69 7.88
CA ILE A 115 1.34 -6.41 8.66
C ILE A 115 1.42 -4.90 8.84
N GLN A 116 1.31 -4.44 10.10
CA GLN A 116 1.50 -3.05 10.45
C GLN A 116 2.90 -2.84 11.01
N ASN A 117 3.75 -2.21 10.22
CA ASN A 117 5.05 -1.76 10.70
C ASN A 117 4.91 -0.35 11.27
N VAL A 118 5.51 -0.11 12.43
CA VAL A 118 5.44 1.17 13.15
C VAL A 118 6.83 1.57 13.63
N GLU A 119 7.23 2.79 13.32
CA GLU A 119 8.47 3.37 13.80
C GLU A 119 8.18 4.47 14.81
N MET A 120 8.39 4.18 16.10
CA MET A 120 8.13 5.15 17.17
C MET A 120 9.33 6.06 17.40
N ARG A 121 9.03 7.35 17.59
CA ARG A 121 10.02 8.37 17.93
C ARG A 121 10.29 8.35 19.45
N PRO A 122 11.55 8.32 19.88
CA PRO A 122 11.87 8.53 21.29
C PRO A 122 11.35 9.89 21.77
N ARG A 123 10.73 9.90 22.96
CA ARG A 123 10.20 11.14 23.56
C ARG A 123 11.33 12.09 23.88
N ALA A 124 11.26 13.31 23.38
CA ALA A 124 12.12 14.40 23.80
C ALA A 124 11.66 14.95 25.17
N ASP A 125 12.52 15.71 25.85
CA ASP A 125 12.21 16.29 27.18
C ASP A 125 11.00 17.25 27.18
N MET A 126 10.54 17.69 26.01
CA MET A 126 9.30 18.44 25.84
C MET A 126 8.19 17.51 25.37
N GLN A 127 7.03 17.56 26.01
CA GLN A 127 5.84 16.82 25.62
C GLN A 127 5.33 17.37 24.27
N GLU A 128 5.66 16.66 23.19
CA GLU A 128 4.98 16.87 21.92
C GLU A 128 3.70 16.01 21.86
N PRO A 129 2.65 16.50 21.18
CA PRO A 129 1.47 15.67 20.93
C PRO A 129 1.87 14.46 20.08
N GLY A 130 1.27 13.30 20.36
CA GLY A 130 1.53 12.09 19.60
C GLY A 130 1.20 12.24 18.11
N GLU A 131 1.87 11.45 17.28
CA GLU A 131 1.61 11.46 15.83
C GLU A 131 0.30 10.73 15.51
N VAL A 132 -0.47 11.30 14.60
CA VAL A 132 -1.72 10.73 14.10
C VAL A 132 -1.61 10.54 12.59
N PHE A 133 -1.75 9.30 12.15
CA PHE A 133 -1.78 8.94 10.74
C PHE A 133 -3.19 8.50 10.34
N VAL A 134 -3.62 8.93 9.15
CA VAL A 134 -4.89 8.53 8.57
C VAL A 134 -4.61 7.88 7.23
N ILE A 135 -4.93 6.61 7.12
CA ILE A 135 -4.84 5.86 5.87
C ILE A 135 -6.09 6.17 5.04
N PRO A 136 -5.95 6.87 3.90
CA PRO A 136 -7.08 7.17 3.03
C PRO A 136 -7.61 5.93 2.32
N ALA A 137 -8.78 6.05 1.70
CA ALA A 137 -9.41 5.01 0.90
C ALA A 137 -8.45 4.43 -0.15
N HIS A 138 -8.57 3.13 -0.38
CA HIS A 138 -7.78 2.41 -1.38
C HIS A 138 -8.00 3.00 -2.79
N THR A 139 -6.96 3.02 -3.65
CA THR A 139 -7.03 3.67 -4.97
C THR A 139 -8.09 3.09 -5.91
N LEU A 140 -8.46 1.82 -5.74
CA LEU A 140 -9.52 1.19 -6.54
C LEU A 140 -10.92 1.74 -6.21
N TYR A 141 -11.10 2.47 -5.10
CA TYR A 141 -12.40 3.02 -4.66
C TYR A 141 -12.38 4.52 -4.39
N GLY A 142 -11.24 5.08 -3.98
CA GLY A 142 -11.10 6.51 -3.74
C GLY A 142 -11.19 7.33 -5.03
N GLU A 143 -11.53 8.61 -4.91
CA GLU A 143 -11.47 9.57 -6.02
C GLU A 143 -10.04 10.09 -6.16
N TYR A 144 -9.34 9.59 -7.17
CA TYR A 144 -7.98 9.98 -7.48
C TYR A 144 -7.90 10.58 -8.89
N PRO A 145 -7.03 11.58 -9.11
CA PRO A 145 -6.86 12.16 -10.43
C PRO A 145 -6.26 11.15 -11.41
N ALA A 146 -6.64 11.27 -12.67
CA ALA A 146 -6.06 10.51 -13.75
C ALA A 146 -4.55 10.78 -13.84
N LYS A 147 -3.77 9.73 -14.12
CA LYS A 147 -2.33 9.84 -14.31
C LYS A 147 -2.03 10.66 -15.57
N ILE A 148 -1.08 11.58 -15.46
CA ILE A 148 -0.58 12.37 -16.58
C ILE A 148 0.22 11.45 -17.52
N ALA A 149 -0.18 11.41 -18.79
CA ALA A 149 0.50 10.58 -19.78
C ALA A 149 1.92 11.08 -20.07
N GLU A 150 2.86 10.16 -20.09
CA GLU A 150 4.26 10.42 -20.41
C GLU A 150 4.78 9.36 -21.39
N ASP A 151 5.83 9.68 -22.12
CA ASP A 151 6.48 8.72 -23.00
C ASP A 151 7.05 7.54 -22.21
N GLU A 152 6.86 6.33 -22.73
CA GLU A 152 7.32 5.09 -22.10
C GLU A 152 8.85 5.07 -21.94
N ILE A 153 9.54 5.54 -22.97
CA ILE A 153 10.98 5.72 -22.98
C ILE A 153 11.29 7.22 -23.03
N LYS A 154 11.95 7.71 -22.00
CA LYS A 154 12.34 9.12 -21.94
C LYS A 154 13.47 9.38 -22.91
N PRO A 155 13.36 10.39 -23.80
CA PRO A 155 14.47 10.79 -24.65
C PRO A 155 15.63 11.27 -23.78
N VAL A 156 16.84 10.87 -24.14
CA VAL A 156 18.06 11.48 -23.60
C VAL A 156 18.13 12.85 -24.26
N THR A 157 17.87 13.92 -23.53
CA THR A 157 17.90 15.26 -24.09
C THR A 157 19.35 15.70 -24.31
N GLU A 158 19.60 16.47 -25.39
CA GLU A 158 20.89 17.10 -25.67
C GLU A 158 21.26 18.13 -24.59
N SER A 159 20.38 18.45 -23.66
CA SER A 159 20.54 19.43 -22.59
C SER A 159 21.41 18.98 -21.41
N GLY A 160 22.00 17.78 -21.45
CA GLY A 160 22.91 17.30 -20.40
C GLY A 160 22.22 16.72 -19.18
N GLU A 161 20.98 16.26 -19.31
CA GLU A 161 20.31 15.51 -18.25
C GLU A 161 21.11 14.27 -17.87
N ILE A 162 21.28 14.08 -16.58
CA ILE A 162 22.00 12.94 -16.04
C ILE A 162 21.11 11.70 -16.13
N VAL A 163 21.49 10.77 -16.98
CA VAL A 163 20.92 9.43 -17.03
C VAL A 163 21.95 8.46 -16.49
N LEU A 164 21.57 7.55 -15.63
CA LEU A 164 22.49 6.56 -15.10
C LEU A 164 23.04 5.67 -16.22
N SER A 165 24.31 5.32 -16.16
CA SER A 165 24.95 4.45 -17.17
C SER A 165 24.45 3.02 -17.15
N ARG A 166 23.80 2.61 -16.06
CA ARG A 166 23.22 1.28 -15.84
C ARG A 166 22.00 1.40 -14.94
N VAL A 167 21.10 0.42 -15.00
CA VAL A 167 20.00 0.30 -14.05
C VAL A 167 20.57 -0.08 -12.68
N VAL A 168 20.18 0.66 -11.66
CA VAL A 168 20.57 0.44 -10.28
C VAL A 168 19.28 0.18 -9.48
N ILE A 169 19.29 -0.88 -8.70
CA ILE A 169 18.25 -1.09 -7.68
C ILE A 169 18.69 -0.27 -6.45
N PRO A 170 17.98 0.83 -6.13
CA PRO A 170 18.40 1.67 -5.02
C PRO A 170 18.10 0.99 -3.68
N GLU A 171 18.88 1.31 -2.66
CA GLU A 171 18.54 0.89 -1.30
C GLU A 171 17.36 1.70 -0.76
N PHE A 172 17.34 3.00 -1.05
CA PHE A 172 16.30 3.94 -0.64
C PHE A 172 15.77 4.75 -1.82
N VAL A 173 14.51 5.14 -1.72
CA VAL A 173 13.88 6.18 -2.54
C VAL A 173 13.44 7.32 -1.63
N VAL A 174 13.53 8.55 -2.13
CA VAL A 174 12.98 9.72 -1.44
C VAL A 174 11.59 9.97 -2.01
N VAL A 175 10.57 9.78 -1.19
CA VAL A 175 9.16 9.97 -1.55
C VAL A 175 8.72 11.35 -1.11
N HIS A 176 8.29 12.16 -2.06
CA HIS A 176 7.64 13.44 -1.80
C HIS A 176 6.13 13.22 -1.64
N ASP A 177 5.61 13.44 -0.43
CA ASP A 177 4.23 13.10 -0.08
C ASP A 177 3.24 14.16 -0.56
N GLY A 178 3.17 14.34 -1.86
CA GLY A 178 2.31 15.33 -2.51
C GLY A 178 2.55 15.42 -4.01
N SER A 179 2.00 16.46 -4.64
CA SER A 179 2.33 16.77 -6.02
C SER A 179 3.73 17.39 -6.13
N PRO A 180 4.42 17.28 -7.28
CA PRO A 180 5.81 17.73 -7.38
C PRO A 180 6.05 19.22 -7.04
N ARG A 181 5.02 20.05 -7.13
CA ARG A 181 5.10 21.50 -6.85
C ARG A 181 4.62 21.90 -5.46
N ASP A 182 4.21 20.96 -4.66
CA ASP A 182 3.76 21.22 -3.30
C ASP A 182 4.98 21.38 -2.38
N SER A 183 5.40 22.61 -2.16
CA SER A 183 6.54 22.91 -1.29
C SER A 183 6.28 22.68 0.20
N THR A 184 5.04 22.37 0.59
CA THR A 184 4.67 22.04 1.97
C THR A 184 4.70 20.55 2.23
N ALA A 185 4.74 19.73 1.19
CA ALA A 185 4.78 18.29 1.29
C ALA A 185 6.10 17.79 1.88
N ARG A 186 6.00 16.75 2.68
CA ARG A 186 7.13 16.12 3.38
C ARG A 186 7.88 15.17 2.44
N ASN A 187 9.20 15.10 2.60
CA ASN A 187 10.02 14.06 1.96
C ASN A 187 10.30 12.95 2.95
N TYR A 188 10.01 11.70 2.53
CA TYR A 188 10.29 10.50 3.31
C TYR A 188 11.39 9.67 2.66
N TYR A 189 12.37 9.23 3.46
CA TYR A 189 13.40 8.28 3.05
C TYR A 189 12.90 6.86 3.31
N VAL A 190 12.55 6.15 2.25
CA VAL A 190 11.90 4.84 2.35
C VAL A 190 12.79 3.79 1.68
N ARG A 191 12.99 2.64 2.33
CA ARG A 191 13.68 1.51 1.69
C ARG A 191 12.92 1.11 0.43
N TYR A 192 13.62 0.84 -0.65
CA TYR A 192 13.00 0.53 -1.95
C TYR A 192 11.96 -0.59 -1.87
N ARG A 193 12.29 -1.69 -1.17
CA ARG A 193 11.33 -2.80 -1.01
C ARG A 193 10.08 -2.37 -0.24
N ASP A 194 10.25 -1.61 0.82
CA ASP A 194 9.14 -1.15 1.66
C ASP A 194 8.26 -0.15 0.90
N TYR A 195 8.88 0.69 0.05
CA TYR A 195 8.16 1.53 -0.88
C TYR A 195 7.27 0.71 -1.84
N ILE A 196 7.82 -0.33 -2.48
CA ILE A 196 7.06 -1.17 -3.42
C ILE A 196 5.93 -1.92 -2.70
N LYS A 197 6.20 -2.48 -1.50
CA LYS A 197 5.19 -3.15 -0.69
C LYS A 197 4.05 -2.23 -0.30
N ASN A 198 4.36 -1.00 0.11
CA ASN A 198 3.39 0.03 0.47
C ASN A 198 2.53 0.43 -0.73
N VAL A 199 3.15 0.77 -1.86
CA VAL A 199 2.44 1.13 -3.10
C VAL A 199 1.53 -0.01 -3.55
N ALA A 200 2.04 -1.23 -3.64
CA ALA A 200 1.24 -2.37 -4.07
C ALA A 200 0.05 -2.62 -3.12
N SER A 201 0.27 -2.50 -1.80
CA SER A 201 -0.81 -2.64 -0.81
C SER A 201 -1.82 -1.48 -0.83
N SER A 202 -1.48 -0.35 -1.43
CA SER A 202 -2.36 0.82 -1.60
C SER A 202 -3.13 0.81 -2.92
N GLU A 203 -2.68 0.03 -3.90
CA GLU A 203 -3.17 0.12 -5.27
C GLU A 203 -3.76 -1.17 -5.82
N ILE A 204 -3.46 -2.34 -5.23
CA ILE A 204 -4.05 -3.63 -5.62
C ILE A 204 -4.43 -4.45 -4.39
N TYR A 205 -5.33 -5.41 -4.54
CA TYR A 205 -5.72 -6.26 -3.42
C TYR A 205 -4.82 -7.47 -3.26
N ALA A 206 -4.47 -7.74 -2.02
CA ALA A 206 -3.70 -8.91 -1.61
C ALA A 206 -4.43 -10.25 -1.83
N THR A 207 -5.74 -10.19 -2.03
CA THR A 207 -6.61 -11.34 -2.33
C THR A 207 -6.70 -11.67 -3.82
N TRP A 208 -6.06 -10.88 -4.69
CA TRP A 208 -6.03 -11.16 -6.12
C TRP A 208 -5.15 -12.37 -6.49
N PRO A 209 -5.33 -12.98 -7.66
CA PRO A 209 -4.46 -14.07 -8.11
C PRO A 209 -2.98 -13.70 -8.06
N ASP A 210 -2.11 -14.63 -7.67
CA ASP A 210 -0.65 -14.42 -7.59
C ASP A 210 -0.08 -13.85 -8.89
N SER A 211 -0.52 -14.35 -10.04
CA SER A 211 -0.08 -13.83 -11.35
C SER A 211 -0.46 -12.36 -11.56
N THR A 212 -1.62 -11.94 -11.07
CA THR A 212 -2.06 -10.54 -11.11
C THR A 212 -1.21 -9.68 -10.19
N ILE A 213 -0.97 -10.12 -8.95
CA ILE A 213 -0.10 -9.41 -7.99
C ILE A 213 1.29 -9.24 -8.60
N ARG A 214 1.89 -10.29 -9.13
CA ARG A 214 3.22 -10.26 -9.79
C ARG A 214 3.27 -9.29 -10.97
N ALA A 215 2.26 -9.29 -11.82
CA ALA A 215 2.21 -8.39 -12.96
C ALA A 215 2.17 -6.91 -12.53
N ASN A 216 1.33 -6.58 -11.55
CA ASN A 216 1.23 -5.23 -11.02
C ASN A 216 2.51 -4.81 -10.26
N VAL A 217 3.08 -5.67 -9.44
CA VAL A 217 4.34 -5.41 -8.73
C VAL A 217 5.48 -5.16 -9.73
N LEU A 218 5.60 -5.95 -10.82
CA LEU A 218 6.59 -5.71 -11.88
C LEU A 218 6.38 -4.37 -12.57
N ALA A 219 5.12 -3.97 -12.81
CA ALA A 219 4.82 -2.66 -13.37
C ALA A 219 5.23 -1.52 -12.42
N ILE A 220 4.87 -1.62 -11.13
CA ILE A 220 5.26 -0.63 -10.10
C ILE A 220 6.79 -0.50 -10.02
N MET A 221 7.51 -1.63 -9.99
CA MET A 221 8.98 -1.64 -9.94
C MET A 221 9.61 -1.01 -11.19
N SER A 222 9.13 -1.36 -12.39
CA SER A 222 9.66 -0.82 -13.64
C SER A 222 9.45 0.68 -13.73
N PHE A 223 8.28 1.16 -13.35
CA PHE A 223 7.99 2.58 -13.26
C PHE A 223 8.93 3.28 -12.28
N THR A 224 9.08 2.76 -11.07
CA THR A 224 9.97 3.33 -10.05
C THR A 224 11.42 3.37 -10.54
N LEU A 225 11.91 2.29 -11.13
CA LEU A 225 13.26 2.21 -11.67
C LEU A 225 13.48 3.11 -12.90
N ASN A 226 12.43 3.40 -13.68
CA ASN A 226 12.51 4.43 -14.71
C ASN A 226 12.76 5.81 -14.10
N ARG A 227 12.05 6.17 -13.02
CA ARG A 227 12.25 7.43 -12.29
C ARG A 227 13.69 7.56 -11.74
N VAL A 228 14.22 6.47 -11.19
CA VAL A 228 15.60 6.40 -10.69
C VAL A 228 16.60 6.51 -11.83
N TYR A 229 16.42 5.71 -12.89
CA TYR A 229 17.35 5.65 -14.01
C TYR A 229 17.47 6.97 -14.76
N THR A 230 16.36 7.68 -14.95
CA THR A 230 16.29 8.95 -15.67
C THR A 230 16.56 10.16 -14.77
N GLU A 231 16.78 9.97 -13.47
CA GLU A 231 16.89 11.07 -12.49
C GLU A 231 15.78 12.12 -12.67
N TRP A 232 14.56 11.64 -12.97
CA TRP A 232 13.44 12.41 -13.52
C TRP A 232 13.12 13.69 -12.78
N TYR A 233 13.10 13.64 -11.46
CA TYR A 233 12.80 14.81 -10.62
C TYR A 233 14.07 15.61 -10.33
N ARG A 234 15.22 14.96 -10.11
CA ARG A 234 16.48 15.63 -9.82
C ARG A 234 16.96 16.47 -10.98
N ASN A 235 16.79 16.01 -12.22
CA ASN A 235 17.08 16.79 -13.43
C ASN A 235 16.19 18.03 -13.59
N LYS A 236 15.07 18.11 -12.83
CA LYS A 236 14.18 19.27 -12.76
C LYS A 236 14.41 20.16 -11.54
N GLY A 237 15.48 19.90 -10.78
CA GLY A 237 15.86 20.66 -9.61
C GLY A 237 15.16 20.29 -8.31
N TYR A 238 14.46 19.14 -8.28
CA TYR A 238 13.86 18.61 -7.06
C TYR A 238 14.86 17.71 -6.30
N ASP A 239 14.64 17.57 -4.99
CA ASP A 239 15.48 16.79 -4.08
C ASP A 239 14.90 15.40 -3.73
N PHE A 240 13.88 14.94 -4.46
CA PHE A 240 13.22 13.66 -4.26
C PHE A 240 13.30 12.76 -5.50
N THR A 241 13.03 11.47 -5.32
CA THR A 241 13.07 10.45 -6.37
C THR A 241 11.72 10.27 -7.05
N ILE A 242 10.64 10.31 -6.27
CA ILE A 242 9.28 9.95 -6.71
C ILE A 242 8.25 10.65 -5.81
N THR A 243 7.01 10.77 -6.28
CA THR A 243 5.92 11.39 -5.50
C THR A 243 4.90 10.36 -5.03
N SER A 244 4.08 10.71 -4.03
CA SER A 244 2.91 9.94 -3.60
C SER A 244 1.64 10.26 -4.40
N SER A 245 1.74 11.14 -5.41
CA SER A 245 0.62 11.59 -6.21
C SER A 245 0.32 10.64 -7.37
N THR A 246 -0.88 10.07 -7.41
CA THR A 246 -1.33 9.16 -8.48
C THR A 246 -1.37 9.82 -9.85
N ALA A 247 -1.49 11.16 -9.92
CA ALA A 247 -1.43 11.89 -11.18
C ALA A 247 -0.04 11.83 -11.83
N PHE A 248 1.01 11.74 -11.03
CA PHE A 248 2.40 11.74 -11.49
C PHE A 248 3.06 10.37 -11.37
N ASP A 249 2.90 9.72 -10.22
CA ASP A 249 3.58 8.48 -9.90
C ASP A 249 2.62 7.46 -9.24
N HIS A 250 2.88 7.06 -8.01
CA HIS A 250 2.17 6.00 -7.32
C HIS A 250 1.48 6.50 -6.03
N LYS A 251 0.48 5.77 -5.56
CA LYS A 251 -0.07 6.01 -4.24
C LYS A 251 0.79 5.33 -3.17
N TRP A 252 1.67 6.09 -2.58
CA TRP A 252 2.37 5.74 -1.35
C TRP A 252 1.70 6.47 -0.18
N ILE A 253 1.56 5.81 0.97
CA ILE A 253 0.86 6.34 2.14
C ILE A 253 1.74 6.10 3.37
N PRO A 254 2.05 7.14 4.19
CA PRO A 254 2.74 6.96 5.47
C PRO A 254 1.96 5.97 6.36
N GLU A 255 2.69 5.08 7.05
CA GLU A 255 2.14 4.10 8.00
C GLU A 255 1.07 3.16 7.42
N ARG A 256 1.01 2.99 6.09
CA ARG A 256 0.13 2.01 5.45
C ARG A 256 0.51 0.60 5.88
N ASN A 257 -0.45 -0.18 6.36
CA ASN A 257 -0.26 -1.62 6.54
C ASN A 257 -0.03 -2.31 5.19
N ILE A 258 0.87 -3.27 5.17
CA ILE A 258 1.15 -4.12 4.01
C ILE A 258 0.54 -5.50 4.21
N TYR A 259 0.56 -6.33 3.17
CA TYR A 259 0.01 -7.68 3.25
C TYR A 259 1.11 -8.71 2.97
N ASP A 260 1.03 -9.85 3.65
CA ASP A 260 2.01 -10.93 3.56
C ASP A 260 2.17 -11.50 2.14
N THR A 261 1.07 -11.70 1.41
CA THR A 261 1.07 -12.19 0.02
C THR A 261 1.79 -11.21 -0.92
N ILE A 262 1.50 -9.91 -0.83
CA ILE A 262 2.18 -8.87 -1.59
C ILE A 262 3.65 -8.78 -1.18
N SER A 263 3.92 -8.81 0.13
CA SER A 263 5.28 -8.74 0.68
C SER A 263 6.16 -9.88 0.16
N ALA A 264 5.63 -11.11 0.13
CA ALA A 264 6.33 -12.28 -0.38
C ALA A 264 6.69 -12.12 -1.87
N VAL A 265 5.74 -11.67 -2.69
CA VAL A 265 5.99 -11.42 -4.11
C VAL A 265 7.07 -10.35 -4.31
N VAL A 266 6.99 -9.24 -3.60
CA VAL A 266 8.02 -8.18 -3.72
C VAL A 266 9.39 -8.69 -3.32
N ASP A 267 9.51 -9.46 -2.23
CA ASP A 267 10.78 -9.99 -1.76
C ASP A 267 11.39 -11.01 -2.75
N GLU A 268 10.55 -11.75 -3.47
CA GLU A 268 11.00 -12.69 -4.50
C GLU A 268 11.54 -11.99 -5.75
N ILE A 269 10.89 -10.89 -6.19
CA ILE A 269 11.17 -10.32 -7.52
C ILE A 269 11.72 -8.89 -7.50
N PHE A 270 12.09 -8.32 -6.36
CA PHE A 270 12.45 -6.90 -6.17
C PHE A 270 13.56 -6.37 -7.09
N ALA A 271 14.36 -7.23 -7.69
CA ALA A 271 15.43 -6.85 -8.61
C ALA A 271 15.02 -6.93 -10.10
N ASN A 272 13.80 -7.33 -10.38
CA ASN A 272 13.30 -7.49 -11.74
C ASN A 272 12.64 -6.21 -12.24
N TYR A 273 12.70 -5.98 -13.53
CA TYR A 273 12.02 -4.86 -14.19
C TYR A 273 11.78 -5.19 -15.67
N LEU A 274 10.92 -4.40 -16.30
CA LEU A 274 10.60 -4.53 -17.72
C LEU A 274 11.44 -3.55 -18.55
N SER A 275 11.96 -4.03 -19.67
CA SER A 275 12.67 -3.21 -20.65
C SER A 275 12.29 -3.63 -22.06
N ARG A 276 12.40 -2.70 -23.02
CA ARG A 276 12.27 -3.02 -24.44
C ARG A 276 13.55 -3.71 -24.95
N PRO A 277 13.44 -4.62 -25.93
CA PRO A 277 14.63 -5.19 -26.57
C PRO A 277 15.62 -4.10 -27.00
N ASN A 278 16.88 -4.30 -26.67
CA ASN A 278 17.98 -3.37 -26.98
C ASN A 278 17.89 -1.96 -26.33
N VAL A 279 16.96 -1.75 -25.40
CA VAL A 279 16.85 -0.51 -24.60
C VAL A 279 17.25 -0.83 -23.16
N ARG A 280 18.24 -0.09 -22.62
CA ARG A 280 18.69 -0.27 -21.24
C ARG A 280 17.73 0.34 -20.22
N GLN A 281 17.02 1.38 -20.61
CA GLN A 281 16.10 2.09 -19.72
C GLN A 281 14.94 1.17 -19.34
N PRO A 282 14.57 1.06 -18.05
CA PRO A 282 13.32 0.46 -17.64
C PRO A 282 12.15 1.21 -18.30
N ILE A 283 11.16 0.50 -18.79
CA ILE A 283 9.98 1.17 -19.37
C ILE A 283 9.18 1.86 -18.26
N LEU A 284 8.65 3.03 -18.59
CA LEU A 284 7.70 3.74 -17.72
C LEU A 284 6.34 3.05 -17.86
N THR A 285 6.13 2.03 -17.06
CA THR A 285 4.92 1.21 -17.05
C THR A 285 3.76 1.95 -16.40
N GLN A 286 3.18 2.90 -17.10
CA GLN A 286 1.98 3.59 -16.62
C GLN A 286 0.78 2.65 -16.60
N TYR A 287 -0.11 2.86 -15.63
CA TYR A 287 -1.34 2.10 -15.45
C TYR A 287 -2.43 2.94 -14.77
N CYS A 288 -3.64 2.48 -14.78
CA CYS A 288 -4.77 3.03 -14.03
C CYS A 288 -5.68 1.90 -13.52
N ASP A 289 -6.70 2.23 -12.75
CA ASP A 289 -7.66 1.24 -12.27
C ASP A 289 -8.45 0.58 -13.41
N GLY A 290 -8.77 1.32 -14.46
CA GLY A 290 -9.52 0.85 -15.63
C GLY A 290 -11.03 0.76 -15.42
N ASN A 291 -11.53 1.26 -14.29
CA ASN A 291 -12.96 1.31 -13.98
C ASN A 291 -13.44 2.75 -13.77
N ARG A 292 -12.85 3.48 -12.85
CA ARG A 292 -13.16 4.89 -12.57
C ARG A 292 -12.37 5.83 -13.47
N VAL A 293 -11.15 5.46 -13.80
CA VAL A 293 -10.25 6.20 -14.68
C VAL A 293 -9.97 5.39 -15.92
N SER A 294 -10.28 5.97 -17.09
CA SER A 294 -9.89 5.41 -18.39
C SER A 294 -8.44 5.80 -18.69
N CYS A 295 -7.64 4.88 -19.17
CA CYS A 295 -6.27 5.13 -19.55
C CYS A 295 -5.96 4.67 -20.98
N PRO A 296 -5.06 5.40 -21.68
CA PRO A 296 -4.75 5.10 -23.07
C PRO A 296 -3.76 3.93 -23.16
N ASN A 297 -4.21 2.77 -23.63
CA ASN A 297 -3.37 1.60 -23.95
C ASN A 297 -2.34 1.19 -22.86
N TRP A 298 -2.64 1.52 -21.60
CA TRP A 298 -1.85 1.10 -20.44
C TRP A 298 -2.48 -0.11 -19.78
N MET A 299 -1.74 -0.75 -18.91
CA MET A 299 -2.30 -1.78 -18.06
C MET A 299 -3.41 -1.20 -17.18
N THR A 300 -4.55 -1.88 -17.16
CA THR A 300 -5.59 -1.60 -16.18
C THR A 300 -5.53 -2.62 -15.05
N GLN A 301 -5.62 -2.15 -13.81
CA GLN A 301 -5.52 -3.02 -12.64
C GLN A 301 -6.65 -4.06 -12.64
N TRP A 302 -7.90 -3.65 -12.88
CA TRP A 302 -9.02 -4.58 -13.03
C TRP A 302 -8.91 -5.49 -14.26
N GLY A 303 -8.32 -5.00 -15.36
CA GLY A 303 -8.04 -5.83 -16.55
C GLY A 303 -6.98 -6.90 -16.26
N SER A 304 -5.93 -6.54 -15.50
CA SER A 304 -4.92 -7.52 -15.08
C SER A 304 -5.52 -8.60 -14.17
N LYS A 305 -6.44 -8.21 -13.27
CA LYS A 305 -7.18 -9.16 -12.44
C LYS A 305 -8.04 -10.10 -13.29
N TYR A 306 -8.80 -9.54 -14.23
CA TYR A 306 -9.61 -10.36 -15.14
C TYR A 306 -8.79 -11.41 -15.87
N LEU A 307 -7.60 -11.05 -16.39
CA LEU A 307 -6.72 -12.00 -17.06
C LEU A 307 -6.14 -13.04 -16.06
N GLY A 308 -5.79 -12.61 -14.85
CA GLY A 308 -5.34 -13.54 -13.80
C GLY A 308 -6.42 -14.56 -13.42
N ASP A 309 -7.67 -14.13 -13.30
CA ASP A 309 -8.82 -15.03 -13.06
C ASP A 309 -9.02 -16.04 -14.20
N GLN A 310 -8.61 -15.70 -15.43
CA GLN A 310 -8.61 -16.62 -16.58
C GLN A 310 -7.38 -17.53 -16.62
N GLY A 311 -6.48 -17.46 -15.63
CA GLY A 311 -5.29 -18.30 -15.51
C GLY A 311 -4.08 -17.82 -16.31
N TYR A 312 -4.07 -16.59 -16.80
CA TYR A 312 -2.90 -16.02 -17.46
C TYR A 312 -1.75 -15.83 -16.46
N SER A 313 -0.55 -16.13 -16.89
CA SER A 313 0.67 -15.86 -16.13
C SER A 313 0.99 -14.36 -16.08
N ALA A 314 1.79 -13.93 -15.13
CA ALA A 314 2.19 -12.52 -14.99
C ALA A 314 2.82 -11.96 -16.28
N ILE A 315 3.63 -12.75 -16.98
CA ILE A 315 4.27 -12.33 -18.24
C ILE A 315 3.26 -12.20 -19.37
N GLU A 316 2.28 -13.08 -19.46
CA GLU A 316 1.21 -12.97 -20.46
C GLU A 316 0.33 -11.75 -20.19
N ILE A 317 0.00 -11.47 -18.93
CA ILE A 317 -0.72 -10.25 -18.52
C ILE A 317 0.08 -9.02 -18.96
N LEU A 318 1.36 -8.94 -18.61
CA LEU A 318 2.20 -7.80 -18.98
C LEU A 318 2.33 -7.63 -20.50
N ARG A 319 2.48 -8.73 -21.25
CA ARG A 319 2.53 -8.70 -22.72
C ARG A 319 1.23 -8.24 -23.35
N ASN A 320 0.09 -8.52 -22.74
CA ASN A 320 -1.21 -8.06 -23.24
C ASN A 320 -1.30 -6.53 -23.22
N PHE A 321 -0.63 -5.86 -22.27
CA PHE A 321 -0.72 -4.41 -22.10
C PHE A 321 0.49 -3.63 -22.61
N TYR A 322 1.69 -4.20 -22.48
CA TYR A 322 2.95 -3.54 -22.83
C TYR A 322 3.70 -4.24 -23.99
N GLY A 323 3.15 -5.32 -24.55
CA GLY A 323 3.73 -6.26 -25.46
C GLY A 323 4.16 -5.89 -26.83
#